data_16898c3d94a7d2288ac34d111ca63933
#
_entry.id   16898c3d94a7d2288ac34d111ca63933
#
_cell.length_a   1.000
_cell.length_b   1.000
_cell.length_c   1.000
_cell.angle_alpha   90.00
_cell.angle_beta   90.00
_cell.angle_gamma   90.00
#
_symmetry.space_group_name_H-M   'P 1'
#
loop_
_entity.id
_entity.type
_entity.pdbx_description
1 polymer ?
#
loop_
_entity_poly.entity_id
_entity_poly.type
_entity_poly.pdbx_seq_one_letter_code
_entity_poly.pdbx_strand_id
1 'polypeptide(L)'
;MATFEEQYKKYSTSGQGQAINDLYDAKKQSQLTQLESAYQESRAEAEAARDKLPGQYRQQANDLAAQYERNRRNFNMQAAGAGLNSGTASQAALAQNSAYQRDMGALRTAQADAMTEADRSIAELERQYQANVSSAIADNDYQRAQALLNEYNNGYTRDLNTAKTLAAYGDFSGYAGLYGQETANNMAALWKAKNPDLAYNTGRMSAEEYKAITGKYPKGYQAAAYTPKTAPEPETVSDMAKSIANTIAAGNGNEMKKAMNYALENSGNFNDKELELIANAYAAGRDTYQRNKYTGR
;
A
#
# COMPACT_ATOMS: atom_id res chain seq x y z
N MET A 1 -20.80 -18.88 -0.88
CA MET A 1 -19.81 -18.48 0.16
C MET A 1 -18.96 -17.37 -0.39
N ALA A 2 -18.74 -16.31 0.35
CA ALA A 2 -17.73 -15.32 0.00
C ALA A 2 -16.36 -16.01 0.00
N THR A 3 -15.58 -15.78 -1.05
CA THR A 3 -14.23 -16.33 -1.16
C THR A 3 -13.30 -15.70 -0.12
N PHE A 4 -12.17 -16.35 0.18
CA PHE A 4 -11.13 -15.76 1.02
C PHE A 4 -10.69 -14.38 0.49
N GLU A 5 -10.55 -14.25 -0.82
CA GLU A 5 -10.12 -13.02 -1.49
C GLU A 5 -11.12 -11.87 -1.26
N GLU A 6 -12.44 -12.13 -1.40
CA GLU A 6 -13.49 -11.14 -1.14
C GLU A 6 -13.50 -10.69 0.32
N GLN A 7 -13.36 -11.64 1.24
CA GLN A 7 -13.30 -11.34 2.67
C GLN A 7 -12.02 -10.59 3.05
N TYR A 8 -10.86 -11.03 2.56
CA TYR A 8 -9.59 -10.34 2.78
C TYR A 8 -9.65 -8.90 2.26
N LYS A 9 -10.20 -8.69 1.06
CA LYS A 9 -10.41 -7.36 0.49
C LYS A 9 -11.28 -6.48 1.37
N LYS A 10 -12.38 -7.02 1.93
CA LYS A 10 -13.26 -6.28 2.86
C LYS A 10 -12.48 -5.69 4.03
N TYR A 11 -11.60 -6.48 4.66
CA TYR A 11 -10.87 -6.02 5.84
C TYR A 11 -9.63 -5.19 5.49
N SER A 12 -8.93 -5.51 4.42
CA SER A 12 -7.75 -4.74 3.96
C SER A 12 -8.11 -3.35 3.44
N THR A 13 -9.35 -3.14 2.97
CA THR A 13 -9.87 -1.82 2.55
C THR A 13 -10.73 -1.15 3.62
N SER A 14 -10.90 -1.75 4.78
CA SER A 14 -11.54 -1.12 5.94
C SER A 14 -10.75 0.09 6.43
N GLY A 15 -11.36 0.95 7.26
CA GLY A 15 -10.62 2.08 7.84
C GLY A 15 -9.36 1.67 8.60
N GLN A 16 -9.37 0.51 9.28
CA GLN A 16 -8.18 -0.05 9.94
C GLN A 16 -7.18 -0.59 8.92
N GLY A 17 -7.64 -1.29 7.87
CA GLY A 17 -6.78 -1.76 6.79
C GLY A 17 -6.09 -0.61 6.05
N GLN A 18 -6.78 0.49 5.81
CA GLN A 18 -6.21 1.71 5.23
C GLN A 18 -5.17 2.34 6.15
N ALA A 19 -5.47 2.48 7.45
CA ALA A 19 -4.52 3.00 8.43
C ALA A 19 -3.23 2.16 8.52
N ILE A 20 -3.33 0.83 8.39
CA ILE A 20 -2.17 -0.06 8.30
C ILE A 20 -1.37 0.25 7.03
N ASN A 21 -2.00 0.37 5.87
CA ASN A 21 -1.30 0.72 4.62
C ASN A 21 -0.58 2.06 4.74
N ASP A 22 -1.26 3.10 5.20
CA ASP A 22 -0.69 4.45 5.38
C ASP A 22 0.50 4.44 6.34
N LEU A 23 0.41 3.69 7.45
CA LEU A 23 1.50 3.53 8.41
C LEU A 23 2.74 2.89 7.77
N TYR A 24 2.55 1.80 7.02
CA TYR A 24 3.65 1.11 6.38
C TYR A 24 4.24 1.88 5.21
N ASP A 25 3.45 2.65 4.47
CA ASP A 25 3.93 3.55 3.43
C ASP A 25 4.76 4.71 4.02
N ALA A 26 4.31 5.30 5.13
CA ALA A 26 5.08 6.32 5.86
C ALA A 26 6.39 5.76 6.43
N LYS A 27 6.36 4.56 7.02
CA LYS A 27 7.55 3.86 7.53
C LYS A 27 8.55 3.58 6.43
N LYS A 28 8.09 3.03 5.29
CA LYS A 28 8.91 2.76 4.11
C LYS A 28 9.58 4.03 3.60
N GLN A 29 8.81 5.12 3.43
CA GLN A 29 9.34 6.39 2.98
C GLN A 29 10.40 6.94 3.93
N SER A 30 10.17 6.88 5.25
CA SER A 30 11.15 7.29 6.26
C SER A 30 12.44 6.49 6.20
N GLN A 31 12.34 5.16 6.08
CA GLN A 31 13.50 4.27 5.97
C GLN A 31 14.31 4.55 4.69
N LEU A 32 13.63 4.73 3.55
CA LEU A 32 14.29 5.04 2.29
C LEU A 32 15.00 6.40 2.34
N THR A 33 14.40 7.41 2.95
CA THR A 33 15.02 8.72 3.13
C THR A 33 16.28 8.63 4.02
N GLN A 34 16.24 7.84 5.08
CA GLN A 34 17.40 7.63 5.96
C GLN A 34 18.55 6.91 5.23
N LEU A 35 18.22 5.85 4.48
CA LEU A 35 19.22 5.12 3.67
C LEU A 35 19.84 6.01 2.61
N GLU A 36 19.04 6.81 1.92
CA GLU A 36 19.50 7.77 0.92
C GLU A 36 20.43 8.80 1.54
N SER A 37 20.05 9.42 2.67
CA SER A 37 20.89 10.41 3.36
C SER A 37 22.24 9.83 3.79
N ALA A 38 22.23 8.64 4.39
CA ALA A 38 23.45 7.96 4.82
C ALA A 38 24.35 7.58 3.63
N TYR A 39 23.76 7.14 2.53
CA TYR A 39 24.48 6.85 1.30
C TYR A 39 25.13 8.10 0.71
N GLN A 40 24.40 9.20 0.59
CA GLN A 40 24.91 10.47 0.04
C GLN A 40 26.07 11.01 0.89
N GLU A 41 25.97 10.94 2.23
CA GLU A 41 27.05 11.32 3.13
C GLU A 41 28.30 10.47 2.93
N SER A 42 28.16 9.13 2.97
CA SER A 42 29.28 8.21 2.80
C SER A 42 29.92 8.33 1.42
N ARG A 43 29.12 8.53 0.38
CA ARG A 43 29.60 8.76 -0.98
C ARG A 43 30.39 10.06 -1.10
N ALA A 44 29.87 11.15 -0.54
CA ALA A 44 30.55 12.45 -0.56
C ALA A 44 31.91 12.39 0.16
N GLU A 45 32.00 11.68 1.28
CA GLU A 45 33.26 11.45 1.98
C GLU A 45 34.27 10.64 1.14
N ALA A 46 33.80 9.55 0.51
CA ALA A 46 34.65 8.72 -0.35
C ALA A 46 35.11 9.48 -1.59
N GLU A 47 34.25 10.26 -2.24
CA GLU A 47 34.61 11.12 -3.37
C GLU A 47 35.62 12.22 -2.94
N ALA A 48 35.42 12.86 -1.81
CA ALA A 48 36.36 13.85 -1.26
C ALA A 48 37.73 13.24 -0.91
N ALA A 49 37.76 12.01 -0.41
CA ALA A 49 39.00 11.28 -0.15
C ALA A 49 39.72 10.94 -1.46
N ARG A 50 39.00 10.43 -2.47
CA ARG A 50 39.53 10.16 -3.82
C ARG A 50 40.11 11.41 -4.47
N ASP A 51 39.42 12.54 -4.40
CA ASP A 51 39.85 13.80 -5.03
C ASP A 51 41.11 14.39 -4.40
N LYS A 52 41.48 14.03 -3.16
CA LYS A 52 42.71 14.40 -2.50
C LYS A 52 43.92 13.58 -2.99
N LEU A 53 43.71 12.37 -3.51
CA LEU A 53 44.81 11.47 -3.92
C LEU A 53 45.76 12.11 -4.93
N PRO A 54 45.29 12.74 -6.04
CA PRO A 54 46.22 13.34 -7.00
C PRO A 54 47.11 14.43 -6.38
N GLY A 55 46.57 15.21 -5.43
CA GLY A 55 47.34 16.22 -4.69
C GLY A 55 48.45 15.62 -3.83
N GLN A 56 48.12 14.56 -3.09
CA GLN A 56 49.05 13.84 -2.20
C GLN A 56 50.19 13.19 -3.03
N TYR A 57 49.85 12.50 -4.11
CA TYR A 57 50.87 11.89 -4.97
C TYR A 57 51.72 12.91 -5.71
N ARG A 58 51.18 14.08 -6.10
CA ARG A 58 51.98 15.20 -6.64
C ARG A 58 52.98 15.73 -5.62
N GLN A 59 52.57 15.87 -4.36
CA GLN A 59 53.50 16.29 -3.30
C GLN A 59 54.61 15.27 -3.11
N GLN A 60 54.29 13.96 -3.04
CA GLN A 60 55.27 12.90 -2.94
C GLN A 60 56.25 12.90 -4.14
N ALA A 61 55.75 13.14 -5.36
CA ALA A 61 56.60 13.26 -6.55
C ALA A 61 57.57 14.45 -6.48
N ASN A 62 57.07 15.60 -5.96
CA ASN A 62 57.91 16.78 -5.75
C ASN A 62 58.98 16.54 -4.68
N ASP A 63 58.61 15.86 -3.58
CA ASP A 63 59.54 15.52 -2.52
C ASP A 63 60.63 14.56 -2.99
N LEU A 64 60.25 13.54 -3.78
CA LEU A 64 61.16 12.60 -4.41
C LEU A 64 62.15 13.31 -5.38
N ALA A 65 61.62 14.22 -6.21
CA ALA A 65 62.46 15.03 -7.12
C ALA A 65 63.43 15.93 -6.34
N ALA A 66 62.99 16.58 -5.29
CA ALA A 66 63.85 17.42 -4.44
C ALA A 66 64.90 16.57 -3.71
N GLN A 67 64.58 15.37 -3.28
CA GLN A 67 65.55 14.44 -2.67
C GLN A 67 66.57 13.97 -3.68
N TYR A 68 66.13 13.61 -4.90
CA TYR A 68 67.07 13.24 -5.99
C TYR A 68 68.06 14.36 -6.33
N GLU A 69 67.55 15.61 -6.46
CA GLU A 69 68.43 16.76 -6.73
C GLU A 69 69.44 17.03 -5.61
N ARG A 70 69.06 16.88 -4.35
CA ARG A 70 69.95 16.98 -3.20
C ARG A 70 71.06 15.89 -3.26
N ASN A 71 70.62 14.63 -3.50
CA ASN A 71 71.59 13.52 -3.61
C ASN A 71 72.56 13.69 -4.79
N ARG A 72 72.06 14.18 -5.91
CA ARG A 72 72.89 14.48 -7.10
C ARG A 72 73.92 15.56 -6.82
N ARG A 73 73.56 16.65 -6.15
CA ARG A 73 74.43 17.72 -5.74
C ARG A 73 75.53 17.23 -4.79
N ASN A 74 75.12 16.47 -3.76
CA ASN A 74 76.03 15.89 -2.79
C ASN A 74 77.04 14.92 -3.46
N PHE A 75 76.56 14.08 -4.35
CA PHE A 75 77.45 13.18 -5.15
C PHE A 75 78.45 13.95 -6.00
N ASN A 76 77.98 14.98 -6.71
CA ASN A 76 78.90 15.79 -7.54
C ASN A 76 79.97 16.49 -6.69
N MET A 77 79.68 17.02 -5.52
CA MET A 77 80.63 17.60 -4.59
C MET A 77 81.63 16.56 -4.08
N GLN A 78 81.17 15.35 -3.71
CA GLN A 78 82.03 14.27 -3.24
C GLN A 78 82.95 13.74 -4.39
N ALA A 79 82.38 13.56 -5.59
CA ALA A 79 83.17 13.11 -6.78
C ALA A 79 84.28 14.10 -7.14
N ALA A 80 83.95 15.40 -7.08
CA ALA A 80 84.98 16.44 -7.31
C ALA A 80 86.10 16.45 -6.26
N GLY A 81 85.74 16.31 -4.95
CA GLY A 81 86.68 16.24 -3.82
C GLY A 81 87.55 14.98 -3.81
N ALA A 82 86.99 13.85 -4.28
CA ALA A 82 87.72 12.57 -4.33
C ALA A 82 88.54 12.36 -5.61
N GLY A 83 88.53 13.26 -6.57
CA GLY A 83 89.23 13.15 -7.82
C GLY A 83 88.83 11.97 -8.69
N LEU A 84 87.49 11.58 -8.61
CA LEU A 84 86.98 10.45 -9.40
C LEU A 84 87.15 10.74 -10.92
N ASN A 85 87.55 9.74 -11.69
CA ASN A 85 87.60 9.87 -13.14
C ASN A 85 86.20 10.04 -13.75
N SER A 86 86.08 10.67 -14.91
CA SER A 86 84.86 11.01 -15.58
C SER A 86 83.96 9.80 -15.88
N GLY A 87 84.55 8.63 -16.15
CA GLY A 87 83.85 7.39 -16.45
C GLY A 87 83.09 6.83 -15.23
N THR A 88 83.73 6.77 -14.06
CA THR A 88 83.10 6.29 -12.80
C THR A 88 82.04 7.24 -12.34
N ALA A 89 82.25 8.54 -12.44
CA ALA A 89 81.24 9.54 -12.07
C ALA A 89 80.02 9.47 -13.00
N SER A 90 80.19 9.24 -14.30
CA SER A 90 79.09 9.07 -15.26
C SER A 90 78.28 7.81 -15.01
N GLN A 91 78.90 6.68 -14.70
CA GLN A 91 78.23 5.44 -14.37
C GLN A 91 77.34 5.58 -13.10
N ALA A 92 77.86 6.22 -12.07
CA ALA A 92 77.15 6.47 -10.85
C ALA A 92 75.97 7.44 -11.07
N ALA A 93 76.13 8.49 -11.89
CA ALA A 93 75.04 9.39 -12.26
C ALA A 93 73.93 8.67 -13.05
N LEU A 94 74.28 7.76 -13.96
CA LEU A 94 73.34 6.92 -14.69
C LEU A 94 72.51 5.99 -13.71
N ALA A 95 73.23 5.37 -12.75
CA ALA A 95 72.61 4.52 -11.77
C ALA A 95 71.60 5.30 -10.89
N GLN A 96 71.95 6.51 -10.45
CA GLN A 96 71.04 7.39 -9.71
C GLN A 96 69.83 7.80 -10.54
N ASN A 97 70.01 8.17 -11.81
CA ASN A 97 68.92 8.52 -12.68
C ASN A 97 67.97 7.32 -12.93
N SER A 98 68.52 6.13 -13.13
CA SER A 98 67.72 4.90 -13.29
C SER A 98 66.91 4.57 -12.02
N ALA A 99 67.48 4.77 -10.83
CA ALA A 99 66.79 4.63 -9.56
C ALA A 99 65.63 5.63 -9.45
N TYR A 100 65.91 6.91 -9.79
CA TYR A 100 64.86 7.94 -9.78
C TYR A 100 63.69 7.61 -10.75
N GLN A 101 64.02 7.18 -11.98
CA GLN A 101 62.99 6.80 -12.95
C GLN A 101 62.14 5.61 -12.45
N ARG A 102 62.78 4.61 -11.84
CA ARG A 102 62.09 3.47 -11.23
C ARG A 102 61.16 3.92 -10.08
N ASP A 103 61.64 4.78 -9.18
CA ASP A 103 60.91 5.25 -8.02
C ASP A 103 59.71 6.14 -8.45
N MET A 104 59.90 7.00 -9.47
CA MET A 104 58.82 7.76 -10.11
C MET A 104 57.81 6.85 -10.80
N GLY A 105 58.24 5.76 -11.43
CA GLY A 105 57.39 4.74 -12.02
C GLY A 105 56.51 4.05 -10.97
N ALA A 106 57.18 3.61 -9.87
CA ALA A 106 56.49 3.00 -8.74
C ALA A 106 55.41 3.93 -8.11
N LEU A 107 55.79 5.23 -7.96
CA LEU A 107 54.83 6.22 -7.42
C LEU A 107 53.60 6.43 -8.32
N ARG A 108 53.79 6.44 -9.66
CA ARG A 108 52.69 6.52 -10.63
C ARG A 108 51.78 5.28 -10.59
N THR A 109 52.38 4.09 -10.48
CA THR A 109 51.61 2.85 -10.31
C THR A 109 50.81 2.88 -9.02
N ALA A 110 51.44 3.27 -7.90
CA ALA A 110 50.74 3.40 -6.61
C ALA A 110 49.58 4.41 -6.65
N GLN A 111 49.75 5.52 -7.38
CA GLN A 111 48.64 6.48 -7.61
C GLN A 111 47.50 5.85 -8.39
N ALA A 112 47.77 5.13 -9.47
CA ALA A 112 46.76 4.48 -10.29
C ALA A 112 46.02 3.40 -9.50
N ASP A 113 46.73 2.61 -8.71
CA ASP A 113 46.14 1.58 -7.83
C ASP A 113 45.25 2.21 -6.75
N ALA A 114 45.71 3.29 -6.09
CA ALA A 114 44.93 3.99 -5.09
C ALA A 114 43.65 4.63 -5.68
N MET A 115 43.72 5.20 -6.87
CA MET A 115 42.55 5.72 -7.57
C MET A 115 41.57 4.60 -7.92
N THR A 116 42.07 3.46 -8.41
CA THR A 116 41.23 2.30 -8.73
C THR A 116 40.54 1.74 -7.48
N GLU A 117 41.22 1.69 -6.36
CA GLU A 117 40.64 1.22 -5.10
C GLU A 117 39.60 2.19 -4.55
N ALA A 118 39.84 3.50 -4.67
CA ALA A 118 38.84 4.51 -4.31
C ALA A 118 37.55 4.37 -5.18
N ASP A 119 37.71 4.19 -6.50
CA ASP A 119 36.58 3.95 -7.39
C ASP A 119 35.81 2.66 -7.06
N ARG A 120 36.52 1.58 -6.70
CA ARG A 120 35.92 0.33 -6.23
C ARG A 120 35.16 0.54 -4.94
N SER A 121 35.69 1.30 -4.00
CA SER A 121 35.02 1.61 -2.73
C SER A 121 33.71 2.37 -2.96
N ILE A 122 33.71 3.36 -3.86
CA ILE A 122 32.50 4.09 -4.23
C ILE A 122 31.45 3.16 -4.89
N ALA A 123 31.89 2.31 -5.80
CA ALA A 123 31.01 1.33 -6.45
C ALA A 123 30.43 0.30 -5.46
N GLU A 124 31.20 -0.06 -4.43
CA GLU A 124 30.72 -0.95 -3.36
C GLU A 124 29.67 -0.27 -2.48
N LEU A 125 29.86 1.01 -2.11
CA LEU A 125 28.85 1.80 -1.39
C LEU A 125 27.52 1.83 -2.15
N GLU A 126 27.57 2.02 -3.47
CA GLU A 126 26.35 2.00 -4.29
C GLU A 126 25.66 0.64 -4.28
N ARG A 127 26.41 -0.45 -4.43
CA ARG A 127 25.85 -1.82 -4.35
C ARG A 127 25.21 -2.11 -3.00
N GLN A 128 25.87 -1.70 -1.92
CA GLN A 128 25.35 -1.85 -0.55
C GLN A 128 24.07 -1.03 -0.35
N TYR A 129 24.05 0.20 -0.84
CA TYR A 129 22.84 1.03 -0.80
C TYR A 129 21.66 0.36 -1.52
N GLN A 130 21.85 -0.10 -2.76
CA GLN A 130 20.82 -0.77 -3.53
C GLN A 130 20.31 -2.06 -2.84
N ALA A 131 21.22 -2.85 -2.26
CA ALA A 131 20.87 -4.03 -1.50
C ALA A 131 20.03 -3.68 -0.24
N ASN A 132 20.46 -2.65 0.50
CA ASN A 132 19.74 -2.19 1.68
C ASN A 132 18.35 -1.63 1.35
N VAL A 133 18.21 -0.87 0.26
CA VAL A 133 16.92 -0.38 -0.25
C VAL A 133 16.01 -1.56 -0.59
N SER A 134 16.51 -2.53 -1.33
CA SER A 134 15.73 -3.72 -1.72
C SER A 134 15.28 -4.52 -0.50
N SER A 135 16.14 -4.71 0.49
CA SER A 135 15.83 -5.39 1.75
C SER A 135 14.78 -4.62 2.54
N ALA A 136 14.95 -3.30 2.70
CA ALA A 136 14.01 -2.46 3.43
C ALA A 136 12.60 -2.47 2.81
N ILE A 137 12.51 -2.48 1.47
CA ILE A 137 11.23 -2.60 0.75
C ILE A 137 10.59 -3.97 1.02
N ALA A 138 11.35 -5.06 0.85
CA ALA A 138 10.85 -6.42 1.04
C ALA A 138 10.37 -6.66 2.47
N ASP A 139 11.15 -6.23 3.46
CA ASP A 139 10.82 -6.37 4.88
C ASP A 139 9.55 -5.56 5.24
N ASN A 140 9.45 -4.35 4.72
CA ASN A 140 8.28 -3.50 4.95
C ASN A 140 7.02 -4.12 4.32
N ASP A 141 7.09 -4.58 3.07
CA ASP A 141 5.96 -5.21 2.37
C ASP A 141 5.55 -6.53 3.05
N TYR A 142 6.49 -7.32 3.56
CA TYR A 142 6.21 -8.52 4.34
C TYR A 142 5.49 -8.20 5.67
N GLN A 143 6.00 -7.23 6.43
CA GLN A 143 5.37 -6.80 7.69
C GLN A 143 3.97 -6.22 7.46
N ARG A 144 3.78 -5.44 6.38
CA ARG A 144 2.46 -4.93 5.98
C ARG A 144 1.49 -6.07 5.68
N ALA A 145 1.92 -7.05 4.89
CA ALA A 145 1.09 -8.22 4.57
C ALA A 145 0.69 -9.00 5.82
N GLN A 146 1.60 -9.20 6.78
CA GLN A 146 1.29 -9.81 8.07
C GLN A 146 0.30 -8.98 8.89
N ALA A 147 0.46 -7.67 8.95
CA ALA A 147 -0.45 -6.78 9.69
C ALA A 147 -1.87 -6.81 9.09
N LEU A 148 -1.99 -6.80 7.76
CA LEU A 148 -3.26 -6.93 7.05
C LEU A 148 -3.91 -8.31 7.26
N LEU A 149 -3.12 -9.38 7.29
CA LEU A 149 -3.62 -10.73 7.60
C LEU A 149 -4.13 -10.82 9.04
N ASN A 150 -3.44 -10.19 9.98
CA ASN A 150 -3.88 -10.11 11.37
C ASN A 150 -5.19 -9.32 11.50
N GLU A 151 -5.33 -8.19 10.79
CA GLU A 151 -6.58 -7.43 10.75
C GLU A 151 -7.72 -8.24 10.12
N TYR A 152 -7.44 -8.98 9.05
CA TYR A 152 -8.41 -9.93 8.49
C TYR A 152 -8.88 -10.93 9.54
N ASN A 153 -7.97 -11.60 10.23
CA ASN A 153 -8.30 -12.62 11.25
C ASN A 153 -9.10 -12.02 12.42
N ASN A 154 -8.71 -10.85 12.90
CA ASN A 154 -9.38 -10.14 13.97
C ASN A 154 -10.76 -9.64 13.55
N GLY A 155 -10.87 -9.05 12.36
CA GLY A 155 -12.11 -8.58 11.78
C GLY A 155 -13.10 -9.72 11.54
N TYR A 156 -12.64 -10.81 10.94
CA TYR A 156 -13.46 -12.01 10.75
C TYR A 156 -13.96 -12.58 12.08
N THR A 157 -13.09 -12.66 13.10
CA THR A 157 -13.45 -13.15 14.43
C THR A 157 -14.48 -12.26 15.10
N ARG A 158 -14.34 -10.93 14.99
CA ARG A 158 -15.32 -9.95 15.50
C ARG A 158 -16.67 -10.14 14.83
N ASP A 159 -16.70 -10.20 13.50
CA ASP A 159 -17.92 -10.36 12.72
C ASP A 159 -18.61 -11.70 13.04
N LEU A 160 -17.82 -12.78 13.15
CA LEU A 160 -18.33 -14.10 13.53
C LEU A 160 -18.94 -14.11 14.95
N ASN A 161 -18.30 -13.48 15.91
CA ASN A 161 -18.83 -13.39 17.28
C ASN A 161 -20.10 -12.55 17.34
N THR A 162 -20.16 -11.44 16.60
CA THR A 162 -21.37 -10.62 16.45
C THR A 162 -22.50 -11.44 15.81
N ALA A 163 -22.21 -12.15 14.71
CA ALA A 163 -23.18 -13.00 14.04
C ALA A 163 -23.71 -14.12 14.97
N LYS A 164 -22.85 -14.75 15.77
CA LYS A 164 -23.26 -15.75 16.77
C LYS A 164 -24.18 -15.16 17.83
N THR A 165 -23.86 -13.98 18.34
CA THR A 165 -24.69 -13.28 19.34
C THR A 165 -26.06 -12.95 18.78
N LEU A 166 -26.13 -12.39 17.57
CA LEU A 166 -27.39 -12.06 16.88
C LEU A 166 -28.22 -13.32 16.58
N ALA A 167 -27.56 -14.41 16.15
CA ALA A 167 -28.20 -15.67 15.84
C ALA A 167 -28.87 -16.32 17.06
N ALA A 168 -28.35 -16.11 18.27
CA ALA A 168 -28.99 -16.58 19.49
C ALA A 168 -30.41 -16.00 19.64
N TYR A 169 -30.64 -14.81 19.13
CA TYR A 169 -31.96 -14.13 19.09
C TYR A 169 -32.70 -14.31 17.75
N GLY A 170 -32.23 -15.22 16.87
CA GLY A 170 -32.84 -15.53 15.58
C GLY A 170 -32.50 -14.51 14.47
N ASP A 171 -31.50 -13.67 14.64
CA ASP A 171 -31.01 -12.76 13.62
C ASP A 171 -29.76 -13.35 12.94
N PHE A 172 -29.92 -13.79 11.70
CA PHE A 172 -28.86 -14.42 10.92
C PHE A 172 -28.26 -13.49 9.86
N SER A 173 -28.57 -12.19 9.90
CA SER A 173 -28.03 -11.21 8.96
C SER A 173 -26.50 -11.16 8.97
N GLY A 174 -25.87 -11.30 10.15
CA GLY A 174 -24.41 -11.38 10.28
C GLY A 174 -23.79 -12.57 9.55
N TYR A 175 -24.49 -13.72 9.53
CA TYR A 175 -24.02 -14.90 8.78
C TYR A 175 -24.17 -14.73 7.26
N ALA A 176 -25.11 -13.92 6.80
CA ALA A 176 -25.25 -13.62 5.37
C ALA A 176 -23.98 -12.93 4.82
N GLY A 177 -23.40 -12.00 5.59
CA GLY A 177 -22.15 -11.34 5.23
C GLY A 177 -20.92 -12.25 5.26
N LEU A 178 -20.94 -13.32 6.07
CA LEU A 178 -19.80 -14.25 6.21
C LEU A 178 -19.90 -15.46 5.28
N TYR A 179 -21.09 -16.03 5.12
CA TYR A 179 -21.32 -17.31 4.47
C TYR A 179 -22.29 -17.26 3.30
N GLY A 180 -22.83 -16.09 3.01
CA GLY A 180 -23.83 -15.87 1.95
C GLY A 180 -25.26 -16.02 2.43
N GLN A 181 -26.16 -15.39 1.69
CA GLN A 181 -27.59 -15.27 2.05
C GLN A 181 -28.30 -16.63 2.16
N GLU A 182 -27.99 -17.56 1.27
CA GLU A 182 -28.59 -18.90 1.28
C GLU A 182 -28.26 -19.63 2.58
N THR A 183 -27.00 -19.62 3.01
CA THR A 183 -26.57 -20.25 4.27
C THR A 183 -27.27 -19.60 5.46
N ALA A 184 -27.36 -18.27 5.50
CA ALA A 184 -28.06 -17.55 6.56
C ALA A 184 -29.57 -17.90 6.62
N ASN A 185 -30.22 -17.99 5.45
CA ASN A 185 -31.61 -18.40 5.34
C ASN A 185 -31.87 -19.82 5.86
N ASN A 186 -30.96 -20.76 5.50
CA ASN A 186 -31.04 -22.14 5.97
C ASN A 186 -30.85 -22.24 7.50
N MET A 187 -29.89 -21.48 8.06
CA MET A 187 -29.68 -21.39 9.50
C MET A 187 -30.91 -20.79 10.21
N ALA A 188 -31.50 -19.74 9.65
CA ALA A 188 -32.73 -19.11 10.18
C ALA A 188 -33.91 -20.08 10.18
N ALA A 189 -34.09 -20.86 9.10
CA ALA A 189 -35.13 -21.88 9.02
C ALA A 189 -34.99 -22.99 10.09
N LEU A 190 -33.74 -23.48 10.24
CA LEU A 190 -33.44 -24.49 11.28
C LEU A 190 -33.62 -23.96 12.70
N TRP A 191 -33.28 -22.70 12.95
CA TRP A 191 -33.46 -22.07 14.25
C TRP A 191 -34.97 -21.89 14.56
N LYS A 192 -35.75 -21.41 13.59
CA LYS A 192 -37.22 -21.31 13.70
C LYS A 192 -37.85 -22.67 14.02
N ALA A 193 -37.44 -23.72 13.33
CA ALA A 193 -37.93 -25.08 13.57
C ALA A 193 -37.61 -25.61 14.98
N LYS A 194 -36.43 -25.22 15.53
CA LYS A 194 -36.03 -25.63 16.89
C LYS A 194 -36.62 -24.75 18.00
N ASN A 195 -36.95 -23.51 17.71
CA ASN A 195 -37.39 -22.49 18.68
C ASN A 195 -38.71 -21.80 18.23
N PRO A 196 -39.79 -22.55 17.91
CA PRO A 196 -40.97 -21.97 17.29
C PRO A 196 -41.65 -20.91 18.20
N ASP A 197 -41.74 -21.16 19.51
CA ASP A 197 -42.36 -20.22 20.45
C ASP A 197 -41.54 -18.90 20.52
N LEU A 198 -40.21 -18.97 20.56
CA LEU A 198 -39.38 -17.78 20.60
C LEU A 198 -39.42 -17.03 19.28
N ALA A 199 -39.42 -17.75 18.15
CA ALA A 199 -39.50 -17.16 16.82
C ALA A 199 -40.83 -16.41 16.61
N TYR A 200 -41.92 -16.97 17.07
CA TYR A 200 -43.24 -16.31 17.02
C TYR A 200 -43.30 -15.09 17.95
N ASN A 201 -42.90 -15.25 19.21
CA ASN A 201 -42.94 -14.18 20.21
C ASN A 201 -42.02 -12.99 19.88
N THR A 202 -40.96 -13.21 19.10
CA THR A 202 -40.04 -12.16 18.63
C THR A 202 -40.41 -11.59 17.25
N GLY A 203 -41.56 -11.98 16.69
CA GLY A 203 -42.02 -11.52 15.37
C GLY A 203 -41.23 -12.04 14.18
N ARG A 204 -40.38 -13.07 14.38
CA ARG A 204 -39.53 -13.66 13.31
C ARG A 204 -40.22 -14.82 12.59
N MET A 205 -41.46 -15.18 13.00
CA MET A 205 -42.28 -16.24 12.42
C MET A 205 -43.73 -15.82 12.43
N SER A 206 -44.44 -16.07 11.35
CA SER A 206 -45.89 -15.85 11.29
C SER A 206 -46.64 -16.96 12.02
N ALA A 207 -47.92 -16.73 12.32
CA ALA A 207 -48.77 -17.75 12.95
C ALA A 207 -48.99 -18.97 12.04
N GLU A 208 -49.02 -18.76 10.74
CA GLU A 208 -49.12 -19.80 9.71
C GLU A 208 -47.86 -20.64 9.65
N GLU A 209 -46.67 -20.01 9.65
CA GLU A 209 -45.37 -20.72 9.74
C GLU A 209 -45.26 -21.52 11.04
N TYR A 210 -45.69 -20.93 12.18
CA TYR A 210 -45.72 -21.61 13.47
C TYR A 210 -46.62 -22.88 13.41
N LYS A 211 -47.83 -22.74 12.85
CA LYS A 211 -48.73 -23.88 12.66
C LYS A 211 -48.15 -24.95 11.75
N ALA A 212 -47.49 -24.55 10.66
CA ALA A 212 -46.87 -25.49 9.73
C ALA A 212 -45.77 -26.33 10.42
N ILE A 213 -45.04 -25.74 11.37
CA ILE A 213 -43.96 -26.42 12.10
C ILE A 213 -44.47 -27.25 13.27
N THR A 214 -45.43 -26.70 14.06
CA THR A 214 -45.86 -27.31 15.33
C THR A 214 -47.20 -28.08 15.25
N GLY A 215 -47.92 -27.95 14.14
CA GLY A 215 -49.26 -28.53 13.93
C GLY A 215 -50.39 -27.75 14.58
N LYS A 216 -50.11 -26.69 15.33
CA LYS A 216 -51.12 -25.89 16.08
C LYS A 216 -50.84 -24.40 15.92
N TYR A 217 -51.85 -23.55 16.05
CA TYR A 217 -51.62 -22.11 16.17
C TYR A 217 -50.97 -21.76 17.52
N PRO A 218 -50.23 -20.65 17.59
CA PRO A 218 -49.64 -20.17 18.85
C PRO A 218 -50.72 -19.89 19.89
N LYS A 219 -50.38 -20.04 21.17
CA LYS A 219 -51.32 -19.80 22.27
C LYS A 219 -51.77 -18.33 22.27
N GLY A 220 -53.10 -18.12 22.25
CA GLY A 220 -53.69 -16.77 22.19
C GLY A 220 -53.85 -16.20 20.78
N TYR A 221 -53.44 -16.93 19.74
CA TYR A 221 -53.72 -16.51 18.36
C TYR A 221 -55.22 -16.59 18.08
N GLN A 222 -55.83 -15.43 17.81
CA GLN A 222 -57.15 -15.35 17.22
C GLN A 222 -56.97 -15.12 15.72
N ALA A 223 -57.37 -16.11 14.91
CA ALA A 223 -57.43 -15.89 13.47
C ALA A 223 -58.29 -14.67 13.22
N ALA A 224 -57.76 -13.63 12.64
CA ALA A 224 -58.54 -12.51 12.20
C ALA A 224 -59.71 -13.06 11.34
N ALA A 225 -60.97 -12.73 11.69
CA ALA A 225 -62.10 -13.11 10.87
C ALA A 225 -61.77 -12.66 9.45
N TYR A 226 -61.85 -13.58 8.48
CA TYR A 226 -61.62 -13.28 7.07
C TYR A 226 -62.56 -12.17 6.63
N THR A 227 -62.12 -10.93 6.66
CA THR A 227 -62.70 -9.86 5.89
C THR A 227 -62.14 -10.03 4.48
N PRO A 228 -62.96 -10.26 3.45
CA PRO A 228 -62.46 -10.30 2.08
C PRO A 228 -61.67 -8.99 1.84
N LYS A 229 -60.38 -9.11 1.59
CA LYS A 229 -59.55 -7.97 1.24
C LYS A 229 -60.16 -7.42 -0.04
N THR A 230 -60.84 -6.27 0.02
CA THR A 230 -61.18 -5.49 -1.16
C THR A 230 -59.91 -5.43 -1.99
N ALA A 231 -60.02 -5.78 -3.27
CA ALA A 231 -58.87 -5.73 -4.18
C ALA A 231 -58.16 -4.37 -3.99
N PRO A 232 -56.86 -4.35 -3.79
CA PRO A 232 -56.17 -3.09 -3.57
C PRO A 232 -56.50 -2.17 -4.74
N GLU A 233 -57.02 -0.98 -4.43
CA GLU A 233 -57.10 0.10 -5.43
C GLU A 233 -55.74 0.18 -6.12
N PRO A 234 -55.75 0.36 -7.46
CA PRO A 234 -54.45 0.44 -8.17
C PRO A 234 -53.67 1.60 -7.57
N GLU A 235 -52.57 1.27 -6.89
CA GLU A 235 -51.65 2.27 -6.30
C GLU A 235 -51.28 3.27 -7.37
N THR A 236 -51.82 4.48 -7.26
CA THR A 236 -51.51 5.57 -8.19
C THR A 236 -50.18 6.20 -7.78
N VAL A 237 -49.30 6.31 -8.73
CA VAL A 237 -48.01 7.01 -8.54
C VAL A 237 -48.28 8.50 -8.39
N SER A 238 -47.89 9.09 -7.27
CA SER A 238 -48.10 10.52 -6.98
C SER A 238 -47.32 11.41 -7.99
N ASP A 239 -47.85 12.61 -8.22
CA ASP A 239 -47.16 13.57 -9.10
C ASP A 239 -45.83 14.02 -8.52
N MET A 240 -45.63 13.92 -7.22
CA MET A 240 -44.39 14.17 -6.53
C MET A 240 -43.34 13.10 -6.89
N ALA A 241 -43.68 11.83 -6.83
CA ALA A 241 -42.76 10.74 -7.22
C ALA A 241 -42.39 10.83 -8.70
N LYS A 242 -43.34 11.17 -9.59
CA LYS A 242 -43.08 11.43 -11.02
C LYS A 242 -42.12 12.60 -11.22
N SER A 243 -42.33 13.70 -10.49
CA SER A 243 -41.45 14.88 -10.60
C SER A 243 -40.03 14.57 -10.16
N ILE A 244 -39.85 13.84 -9.05
CA ILE A 244 -38.55 13.39 -8.55
C ILE A 244 -37.89 12.46 -9.58
N ALA A 245 -38.63 11.48 -10.06
CA ALA A 245 -38.09 10.53 -11.08
C ALA A 245 -37.69 11.25 -12.37
N ASN A 246 -38.45 12.20 -12.87
CA ASN A 246 -38.10 12.99 -14.05
C ASN A 246 -36.82 13.83 -13.83
N THR A 247 -36.68 14.46 -12.66
CA THR A 247 -35.49 15.23 -12.32
C THR A 247 -34.24 14.35 -12.24
N ILE A 248 -34.38 13.15 -11.68
CA ILE A 248 -33.28 12.17 -11.60
C ILE A 248 -32.92 11.65 -13.00
N ALA A 249 -33.91 11.29 -13.81
CA ALA A 249 -33.72 10.75 -15.17
C ALA A 249 -33.07 11.76 -16.13
N ALA A 250 -33.28 13.05 -15.92
CA ALA A 250 -32.65 14.12 -16.72
C ALA A 250 -31.12 14.13 -16.61
N GLY A 251 -30.53 13.46 -15.61
CA GLY A 251 -29.08 13.25 -15.48
C GLY A 251 -28.26 14.54 -15.22
N ASN A 252 -28.87 15.65 -14.77
CA ASN A 252 -28.15 16.83 -14.35
C ASN A 252 -27.53 16.59 -12.96
N GLY A 253 -26.19 16.52 -12.90
CA GLY A 253 -25.43 16.02 -11.76
C GLY A 253 -25.81 16.61 -10.38
N ASN A 254 -26.04 17.92 -10.30
CA ASN A 254 -26.37 18.58 -9.03
C ASN A 254 -27.86 18.41 -8.67
N GLU A 255 -28.75 18.52 -9.65
CA GLU A 255 -30.19 18.40 -9.43
C GLU A 255 -30.57 16.94 -9.20
N MET A 256 -29.98 16.01 -9.95
CA MET A 256 -30.14 14.57 -9.73
C MET A 256 -29.73 14.18 -8.31
N LYS A 257 -28.60 14.69 -7.81
CA LYS A 257 -28.12 14.42 -6.45
C LYS A 257 -29.08 14.98 -5.38
N LYS A 258 -29.61 16.19 -5.58
CA LYS A 258 -30.58 16.81 -4.65
C LYS A 258 -31.89 16.00 -4.63
N ALA A 259 -32.42 15.63 -5.80
CA ALA A 259 -33.65 14.87 -5.93
C ALA A 259 -33.50 13.46 -5.30
N MET A 260 -32.34 12.82 -5.48
CA MET A 260 -32.05 11.52 -4.90
C MET A 260 -31.93 11.58 -3.37
N ASN A 261 -31.24 12.59 -2.83
CA ASN A 261 -31.16 12.79 -1.38
C ASN A 261 -32.54 13.02 -0.77
N TYR A 262 -33.35 13.87 -1.41
CA TYR A 262 -34.75 14.08 -0.97
C TYR A 262 -35.56 12.78 -0.96
N ALA A 263 -35.45 11.96 -2.02
CA ALA A 263 -36.15 10.68 -2.09
C ALA A 263 -35.71 9.70 -0.99
N LEU A 264 -34.40 9.66 -0.68
CA LEU A 264 -33.84 8.83 0.39
C LEU A 264 -34.31 9.28 1.79
N GLU A 265 -34.26 10.58 2.05
CA GLU A 265 -34.67 11.18 3.33
C GLU A 265 -36.19 11.00 3.59
N ASN A 266 -36.99 10.94 2.52
CA ASN A 266 -38.43 10.81 2.57
C ASN A 266 -38.96 9.44 2.09
N SER A 267 -38.14 8.43 2.06
CA SER A 267 -38.46 7.10 1.50
C SER A 267 -39.70 6.45 2.14
N GLY A 268 -39.95 6.71 3.41
CA GLY A 268 -41.14 6.22 4.12
C GLY A 268 -42.48 6.84 3.64
N ASN A 269 -42.45 7.89 2.83
CA ASN A 269 -43.65 8.57 2.28
C ASN A 269 -44.02 8.08 0.88
N PHE A 270 -43.21 7.17 0.29
CA PHE A 270 -43.44 6.62 -1.05
C PHE A 270 -43.87 5.16 -0.95
N ASN A 271 -44.83 4.77 -1.80
CA ASN A 271 -45.21 3.37 -1.96
C ASN A 271 -44.20 2.60 -2.84
N ASP A 272 -44.32 1.26 -2.89
CA ASP A 272 -43.39 0.38 -3.59
C ASP A 272 -43.24 0.72 -5.08
N LYS A 273 -44.32 1.10 -5.78
CA LYS A 273 -44.31 1.50 -7.18
C LYS A 273 -43.58 2.85 -7.40
N GLU A 274 -43.74 3.76 -6.46
CA GLU A 274 -43.05 5.06 -6.49
C GLU A 274 -41.56 4.90 -6.25
N LEU A 275 -41.17 4.04 -5.30
CA LEU A 275 -39.77 3.71 -5.06
C LEU A 275 -39.14 3.00 -6.26
N GLU A 276 -39.88 2.09 -6.92
CA GLU A 276 -39.45 1.42 -8.15
C GLU A 276 -39.26 2.44 -9.30
N LEU A 277 -40.20 3.37 -9.48
CA LEU A 277 -40.09 4.43 -10.47
C LEU A 277 -38.86 5.31 -10.25
N ILE A 278 -38.59 5.72 -9.00
CA ILE A 278 -37.44 6.52 -8.63
C ILE A 278 -36.13 5.75 -8.85
N ALA A 279 -36.08 4.46 -8.50
CA ALA A 279 -34.92 3.60 -8.71
C ALA A 279 -34.59 3.42 -10.20
N ASN A 280 -35.61 3.17 -11.02
CA ASN A 280 -35.46 3.07 -12.49
C ASN A 280 -34.98 4.40 -13.11
N ALA A 281 -35.51 5.53 -12.63
CA ALA A 281 -35.09 6.86 -13.06
C ALA A 281 -33.62 7.13 -12.69
N TYR A 282 -33.14 6.64 -11.55
CA TYR A 282 -31.74 6.77 -11.15
C TYR A 282 -30.80 6.00 -12.10
N ALA A 283 -31.14 4.79 -12.48
CA ALA A 283 -30.37 4.02 -13.45
C ALA A 283 -30.24 4.77 -14.80
N ALA A 284 -31.36 5.30 -15.33
CA ALA A 284 -31.40 6.07 -16.55
C ALA A 284 -30.64 7.41 -16.46
N GLY A 285 -30.78 8.13 -15.34
CA GLY A 285 -30.11 9.39 -15.08
C GLY A 285 -28.60 9.25 -14.94
N ARG A 286 -28.13 8.18 -14.32
CA ARG A 286 -26.71 7.84 -14.20
C ARG A 286 -26.09 7.62 -15.59
N ASP A 287 -26.78 6.89 -16.46
CA ASP A 287 -26.30 6.64 -17.82
C ASP A 287 -26.27 7.93 -18.67
N THR A 288 -27.26 8.81 -18.49
CA THR A 288 -27.32 10.14 -19.11
C THR A 288 -26.19 11.04 -18.62
N TYR A 289 -25.95 11.08 -17.30
CA TYR A 289 -24.87 11.84 -16.68
C TYR A 289 -23.49 11.41 -17.18
N GLN A 290 -23.22 10.10 -17.22
CA GLN A 290 -21.98 9.57 -17.76
C GLN A 290 -21.78 9.96 -19.23
N ARG A 291 -22.82 9.81 -20.06
CA ARG A 291 -22.77 10.20 -21.46
C ARG A 291 -22.47 11.68 -21.66
N ASN A 292 -23.13 12.57 -20.91
CA ASN A 292 -22.91 14.01 -20.98
C ASN A 292 -21.51 14.43 -20.53
N LYS A 293 -20.97 13.76 -19.49
CA LYS A 293 -19.60 13.98 -19.01
C LYS A 293 -18.54 13.66 -20.08
N TYR A 294 -18.76 12.63 -20.90
CA TYR A 294 -17.80 12.23 -21.94
C TYR A 294 -18.00 12.95 -23.28
N THR A 295 -19.19 13.52 -23.55
CA THR A 295 -19.49 14.24 -24.81
C THR A 295 -19.37 15.75 -24.70
N GLY A 296 -19.09 16.30 -23.52
CA GLY A 296 -18.88 17.75 -23.31
C GLY A 296 -20.16 18.58 -23.49
N ARG A 297 -21.33 18.00 -23.30
CA ARG A 297 -22.63 18.69 -23.30
C ARG A 297 -23.17 18.86 -21.88
#